data_e14f5cea70f964415203cf7ed1551c7a
#
_entry.id   e14f5cea70f964415203cf7ed1551c7a
#
_cell.length_a   1.000
_cell.length_b   1.000
_cell.length_c   1.000
_cell.angle_alpha   90.00
_cell.angle_beta   90.00
_cell.angle_gamma   90.00
#
_symmetry.space_group_name_H-M   'P 1'
#
loop_
_entity.id
_entity.type
_entity.pdbx_description
1 polymer ?
#
loop_
_entity_poly.entity_id
_entity_poly.type
_entity_poly.pdbx_seq_one_letter_code
_entity_poly.pdbx_strand_id
1 'polypeptide(L)'
;MIAGDIVYLRPETAEEAVEAWRRHEGARYLAGGTEIATAARRTAAFDLRACIDVKRIPEANVHEMCGERICLGAALTLSDVVAGDAFPLLNAVLRGIADHTVRNRLTLGGNLAGLLPYREAALPLLIADASVLTLAPGQDEAPPVRRERKLREIFDRRLVLAPGELVLSFSVPIDATEWHWSHQRKTRTGPVDYPLVTTALVRAGDQIRFAVAGAHPYPFRADVVDALLTEWFAARGSEEEISPPSATQSGPDSPTAQGRGGLEAILAALGPLRGDARASAEYRSHLLQHVLRVSLEELA
;
A
#
# COMPACT_ATOMS: atom_id res chain seq x y z
N MET A 1 22.00 15.55 -12.90
CA MET A 1 23.29 15.21 -12.27
C MET A 1 23.22 15.76 -10.86
N ILE A 2 23.43 14.95 -9.83
CA ILE A 2 23.53 15.47 -8.44
C ILE A 2 24.77 16.36 -8.42
N ALA A 3 24.61 17.66 -8.16
CA ALA A 3 25.71 18.60 -8.16
C ALA A 3 26.26 18.70 -6.73
N GLY A 4 27.54 18.39 -6.53
CA GLY A 4 28.25 18.53 -5.27
C GLY A 4 28.72 17.20 -4.66
N ASP A 5 29.58 17.29 -3.69
CA ASP A 5 30.06 16.15 -2.91
C ASP A 5 28.97 15.70 -1.94
N ILE A 6 28.53 14.44 -2.10
CA ILE A 6 27.54 13.83 -1.22
C ILE A 6 28.26 12.99 -0.18
N VAL A 7 27.98 13.25 1.09
CA VAL A 7 28.44 12.39 2.19
C VAL A 7 27.66 11.10 2.17
N TYR A 8 28.34 9.96 2.13
CA TYR A 8 27.72 8.64 2.23
C TYR A 8 28.02 8.02 3.59
N LEU A 9 26.97 7.73 4.35
CA LEU A 9 27.03 7.16 5.69
C LEU A 9 26.31 5.81 5.70
N ARG A 10 26.86 4.86 6.44
CA ARG A 10 26.31 3.50 6.49
C ARG A 10 26.27 3.01 7.94
N PRO A 11 25.33 3.50 8.74
CA PRO A 11 25.15 3.13 10.14
C PRO A 11 24.77 1.64 10.26
N GLU A 12 25.09 1.05 11.39
CA GLU A 12 24.76 -0.33 11.73
C GLU A 12 23.57 -0.41 12.70
N THR A 13 23.21 0.71 13.33
CA THR A 13 22.06 0.82 14.23
C THR A 13 21.11 1.93 13.81
N ALA A 14 19.86 1.82 14.24
CA ALA A 14 18.84 2.83 13.97
C ALA A 14 19.18 4.16 14.66
N GLU A 15 19.73 4.09 15.85
CA GLU A 15 20.16 5.24 16.65
C GLU A 15 21.28 6.01 15.93
N GLU A 16 22.31 5.31 15.42
CA GLU A 16 23.35 5.92 14.59
C GLU A 16 22.80 6.59 13.33
N ALA A 17 21.80 5.99 12.69
CA ALA A 17 21.15 6.56 11.51
C ALA A 17 20.43 7.88 11.82
N VAL A 18 19.68 7.92 12.90
CA VAL A 18 18.96 9.12 13.34
C VAL A 18 19.93 10.21 13.78
N GLU A 19 21.01 9.84 14.48
CA GLU A 19 22.05 10.77 14.87
C GLU A 19 22.83 11.32 13.66
N ALA A 20 23.11 10.48 12.67
CA ALA A 20 23.70 10.92 11.41
C ALA A 20 22.77 11.94 10.69
N TRP A 21 21.45 11.72 10.72
CA TRP A 21 20.49 12.68 10.16
C TRP A 21 20.52 14.04 10.88
N ARG A 22 20.66 14.03 12.20
CA ARG A 22 20.75 15.27 13.01
C ARG A 22 22.00 16.10 12.65
N ARG A 23 23.12 15.41 12.39
CA ARG A 23 24.42 16.06 12.14
C ARG A 23 24.61 16.57 10.71
N HIS A 24 23.80 16.10 9.77
CA HIS A 24 24.00 16.44 8.35
C HIS A 24 22.74 17.12 7.79
N GLU A 25 22.83 18.42 7.59
CA GLU A 25 21.80 19.16 6.89
C GLU A 25 21.56 18.59 5.48
N GLY A 26 20.32 18.49 5.03
CA GLY A 26 19.98 17.91 3.72
C GLY A 26 20.18 16.39 3.64
N ALA A 27 20.35 15.71 4.79
CA ALA A 27 20.48 14.25 4.84
C ALA A 27 19.16 13.56 4.47
N ARG A 28 19.29 12.42 3.78
CA ARG A 28 18.18 11.54 3.44
C ARG A 28 18.50 10.09 3.75
N TYR A 29 17.53 9.37 4.28
CA TYR A 29 17.66 7.92 4.43
C TYR A 29 17.59 7.24 3.07
N LEU A 30 18.52 6.34 2.83
CA LEU A 30 18.71 5.61 1.58
C LEU A 30 18.48 4.12 1.80
N ALA A 31 17.39 3.59 1.26
CA ALA A 31 17.18 2.16 1.10
C ALA A 31 17.36 1.78 -0.39
N GLY A 32 16.30 1.64 -1.18
CA GLY A 32 16.39 1.36 -2.62
C GLY A 32 16.93 2.51 -3.48
N GLY A 33 16.70 3.75 -3.07
CA GLY A 33 17.24 4.97 -3.67
C GLY A 33 16.64 5.38 -5.03
N THR A 34 15.69 4.65 -5.56
CA THR A 34 15.14 4.87 -6.92
C THR A 34 14.41 6.19 -7.06
N GLU A 35 13.61 6.60 -6.06
CA GLU A 35 12.96 7.92 -6.08
C GLU A 35 13.94 9.07 -5.82
N ILE A 36 14.92 8.89 -4.93
CA ILE A 36 15.99 9.86 -4.70
C ILE A 36 16.73 10.15 -6.01
N ALA A 37 17.14 9.09 -6.74
CA ALA A 37 17.81 9.23 -8.02
C ALA A 37 16.92 9.91 -9.08
N THR A 38 15.62 9.61 -9.08
CA THR A 38 14.65 10.23 -10.00
C THR A 38 14.41 11.70 -9.68
N ALA A 39 14.24 12.05 -8.41
CA ALA A 39 14.07 13.42 -7.95
C ALA A 39 15.30 14.29 -8.26
N ALA A 40 16.49 13.79 -7.98
CA ALA A 40 17.75 14.45 -8.27
C ALA A 40 17.99 14.72 -9.78
N ARG A 41 17.39 13.91 -10.65
CA ARG A 41 17.43 14.13 -12.11
C ARG A 41 16.40 15.15 -12.60
N ARG A 42 15.26 15.26 -11.92
CA ARG A 42 14.13 16.09 -12.36
C ARG A 42 14.24 17.54 -11.94
N THR A 43 14.87 17.81 -10.82
CA THR A 43 14.97 19.16 -10.28
C THR A 43 16.30 19.44 -9.64
N ALA A 44 16.91 20.60 -10.00
CA ALA A 44 18.11 21.11 -9.35
C ALA A 44 17.82 21.57 -7.90
N ALA A 45 16.57 21.80 -7.55
CA ALA A 45 16.15 22.17 -6.19
C ALA A 45 16.11 20.98 -5.22
N PHE A 46 16.36 19.73 -5.68
CA PHE A 46 16.46 18.58 -4.80
C PHE A 46 17.80 18.63 -4.05
N ASP A 47 17.74 19.17 -2.83
CA ASP A 47 18.91 19.24 -1.96
C ASP A 47 19.20 17.85 -1.35
N LEU A 48 20.34 17.30 -1.73
CA LEU A 48 20.85 16.03 -1.20
C LEU A 48 22.32 16.22 -0.87
N ARG A 49 22.63 16.38 0.41
CA ARG A 49 23.99 16.59 0.90
C ARG A 49 24.56 15.36 1.58
N ALA A 50 23.71 14.52 2.14
CA ALA A 50 24.13 13.24 2.73
C ALA A 50 23.11 12.13 2.43
N CYS A 51 23.63 10.93 2.17
CA CYS A 51 22.87 9.69 2.07
C CYS A 51 23.19 8.81 3.28
N ILE A 52 22.16 8.46 4.04
CA ILE A 52 22.27 7.58 5.20
C ILE A 52 21.70 6.22 4.79
N ASP A 53 22.58 5.29 4.48
CA ASP A 53 22.22 3.95 4.01
C ASP A 53 21.74 3.07 5.17
N VAL A 54 20.46 2.76 5.19
CA VAL A 54 19.79 2.02 6.28
C VAL A 54 19.78 0.50 6.08
N LYS A 55 20.35 -0.01 4.99
CA LYS A 55 20.29 -1.44 4.63
C LYS A 55 21.11 -2.37 5.55
N ARG A 56 21.91 -1.84 6.49
CA ARG A 56 22.61 -2.64 7.51
C ARG A 56 21.90 -2.67 8.85
N ILE A 57 20.87 -1.89 9.04
CA ILE A 57 20.12 -1.82 10.30
C ILE A 57 19.29 -3.09 10.45
N PRO A 58 19.50 -3.91 11.49
CA PRO A 58 18.82 -5.19 11.65
C PRO A 58 17.29 -5.05 11.65
N GLU A 59 16.74 -4.08 12.40
CA GLU A 59 15.30 -3.85 12.51
C GLU A 59 14.67 -3.43 11.16
N ALA A 60 15.45 -2.86 10.26
CA ALA A 60 15.00 -2.50 8.91
C ALA A 60 15.04 -3.68 7.93
N ASN A 61 15.56 -4.84 8.34
CA ASN A 61 15.72 -6.03 7.52
C ASN A 61 15.03 -7.28 8.12
N VAL A 62 14.24 -7.12 9.18
CA VAL A 62 13.49 -8.24 9.78
C VAL A 62 12.51 -8.84 8.79
N HIS A 63 12.40 -10.17 8.79
CA HIS A 63 11.40 -10.91 8.04
C HIS A 63 11.06 -12.16 8.83
N GLU A 64 10.29 -12.01 9.88
CA GLU A 64 10.06 -13.05 10.87
C GLU A 64 8.72 -12.90 11.58
N MET A 65 8.37 -13.93 12.33
CA MET A 65 7.25 -13.90 13.26
C MET A 65 7.66 -13.16 14.55
N CYS A 66 6.86 -12.15 14.93
CA CYS A 66 7.02 -11.38 16.17
C CYS A 66 5.78 -11.59 17.04
N GLY A 67 5.73 -12.70 17.79
CA GLY A 67 4.53 -13.12 18.50
C GLY A 67 3.40 -13.46 17.53
N GLU A 68 2.26 -12.85 17.68
CA GLU A 68 1.08 -13.05 16.79
C GLU A 68 1.07 -12.13 15.57
N ARG A 69 2.22 -11.61 15.19
CA ARG A 69 2.38 -10.69 14.04
C ARG A 69 3.52 -11.13 13.13
N ILE A 70 3.44 -10.75 11.88
CA ILE A 70 4.52 -10.87 10.91
C ILE A 70 5.20 -9.53 10.82
N CYS A 71 6.51 -9.49 11.10
CA CYS A 71 7.35 -8.30 11.03
C CYS A 71 8.11 -8.25 9.70
N LEU A 72 8.00 -7.14 9.00
CA LEU A 72 8.61 -6.88 7.69
C LEU A 72 9.43 -5.59 7.74
N GLY A 73 10.73 -5.70 7.58
CA GLY A 73 11.66 -4.57 7.58
C GLY A 73 11.43 -3.60 6.44
N ALA A 74 11.58 -2.31 6.71
CA ALA A 74 11.37 -1.26 5.73
C ALA A 74 12.44 -1.24 4.61
N ALA A 75 13.63 -1.78 4.87
CA ALA A 75 14.72 -1.90 3.90
C ALA A 75 14.68 -3.19 3.07
N LEU A 76 13.82 -4.16 3.41
CA LEU A 76 13.60 -5.35 2.57
C LEU A 76 13.24 -4.92 1.16
N THR A 77 13.85 -5.53 0.17
CA THR A 77 13.44 -5.34 -1.21
C THR A 77 12.06 -5.97 -1.44
N LEU A 78 11.32 -5.50 -2.43
CA LEU A 78 10.05 -6.13 -2.77
C LEU A 78 10.24 -7.59 -3.19
N SER A 79 11.41 -7.94 -3.74
CA SER A 79 11.77 -9.32 -4.07
C SER A 79 12.01 -10.18 -2.81
N ASP A 80 12.67 -9.63 -1.78
CA ASP A 80 12.89 -10.34 -0.51
C ASP A 80 11.55 -10.63 0.19
N VAL A 81 10.64 -9.65 0.21
CA VAL A 81 9.30 -9.86 0.78
C VAL A 81 8.54 -10.95 0.04
N VAL A 82 8.57 -10.92 -1.30
CA VAL A 82 7.91 -11.94 -2.14
C VAL A 82 8.54 -13.33 -1.94
N ALA A 83 9.86 -13.41 -1.78
CA ALA A 83 10.57 -14.68 -1.58
C ALA A 83 10.28 -15.31 -0.20
N GLY A 84 10.08 -14.49 0.83
CA GLY A 84 9.74 -14.97 2.17
C GLY A 84 8.30 -15.47 2.33
N ASP A 85 7.43 -15.11 1.41
CA ASP A 85 6.04 -15.59 1.26
C ASP A 85 5.19 -15.57 2.55
N ALA A 86 5.44 -14.60 3.43
CA ALA A 86 4.82 -14.55 4.74
C ALA A 86 3.40 -13.97 4.75
N PHE A 87 3.04 -13.11 3.78
CA PHE A 87 1.73 -12.46 3.69
C PHE A 87 1.19 -12.55 2.24
N PRO A 88 0.29 -13.51 1.95
CA PRO A 88 -0.14 -13.84 0.59
C PRO A 88 -0.67 -12.67 -0.23
N LEU A 89 -1.56 -11.84 0.33
CA LEU A 89 -2.10 -10.66 -0.36
C LEU A 89 -0.98 -9.64 -0.70
N LEU A 90 -0.06 -9.39 0.23
CA LEU A 90 1.07 -8.50 -0.02
C LEU A 90 1.93 -9.04 -1.17
N ASN A 91 2.24 -10.33 -1.15
CA ASN A 91 3.04 -10.98 -2.18
C ASN A 91 2.38 -10.89 -3.56
N ALA A 92 1.06 -11.12 -3.64
CA ALA A 92 0.31 -10.99 -4.88
C ALA A 92 0.41 -9.56 -5.45
N VAL A 93 0.23 -8.54 -4.60
CA VAL A 93 0.36 -7.13 -5.00
C VAL A 93 1.79 -6.81 -5.44
N LEU A 94 2.80 -7.22 -4.67
CA LEU A 94 4.20 -6.90 -4.96
C LEU A 94 4.70 -7.54 -6.26
N ARG A 95 4.24 -8.75 -6.60
CA ARG A 95 4.56 -9.41 -7.88
C ARG A 95 4.10 -8.59 -9.09
N GLY A 96 3.05 -7.79 -8.95
CA GLY A 96 2.55 -6.88 -9.98
C GLY A 96 3.35 -5.59 -10.14
N ILE A 97 4.19 -5.21 -9.18
CA ILE A 97 4.96 -3.97 -9.21
C ILE A 97 6.23 -4.17 -10.04
N ALA A 98 6.35 -3.43 -11.14
CA ALA A 98 7.52 -3.42 -12.00
C ALA A 98 8.00 -4.83 -12.44
N ASP A 99 9.19 -4.93 -13.02
CA ASP A 99 9.85 -6.20 -13.28
C ASP A 99 10.69 -6.69 -12.09
N HIS A 100 11.21 -7.91 -12.18
CA HIS A 100 12.02 -8.51 -11.13
C HIS A 100 13.29 -7.70 -10.83
N THR A 101 13.98 -7.20 -11.85
CA THR A 101 15.21 -6.42 -11.69
C THR A 101 14.95 -5.14 -10.89
N VAL A 102 13.85 -4.47 -11.18
CA VAL A 102 13.45 -3.24 -10.46
C VAL A 102 12.99 -3.58 -9.04
N ARG A 103 12.25 -4.67 -8.81
CA ARG A 103 11.84 -5.11 -7.46
C ARG A 103 13.03 -5.44 -6.55
N ASN A 104 14.18 -5.86 -7.09
CA ASN A 104 15.42 -6.06 -6.34
C ASN A 104 16.04 -4.73 -5.84
N ARG A 105 15.50 -3.61 -6.24
CA ARG A 105 15.95 -2.26 -5.81
C ARG A 105 14.88 -1.51 -5.03
N LEU A 106 13.62 -1.70 -5.37
CA LEU A 106 12.51 -1.12 -4.63
C LEU A 106 12.41 -1.79 -3.26
N THR A 107 12.29 -1.00 -2.20
CA THR A 107 12.11 -1.51 -0.85
C THR A 107 10.69 -1.24 -0.35
N LEU A 108 10.25 -2.04 0.64
CA LEU A 108 8.91 -1.92 1.22
C LEU A 108 8.68 -0.53 1.78
N GLY A 109 9.55 -0.05 2.67
CA GLY A 109 9.47 1.29 3.25
C GLY A 109 9.63 2.39 2.19
N GLY A 110 10.54 2.20 1.21
CA GLY A 110 10.72 3.13 0.10
C GLY A 110 9.48 3.26 -0.78
N ASN A 111 8.75 2.16 -1.01
CA ASN A 111 7.49 2.20 -1.76
C ASN A 111 6.40 2.99 -1.01
N LEU A 112 6.26 2.78 0.31
CA LEU A 112 5.26 3.51 1.11
C LEU A 112 5.60 4.99 1.31
N ALA A 113 6.89 5.30 1.54
CA ALA A 113 7.35 6.67 1.76
C ALA A 113 7.47 7.49 0.46
N GLY A 114 7.41 6.82 -0.68
CA GLY A 114 7.53 7.44 -2.00
C GLY A 114 6.47 8.49 -2.30
N LEU A 115 6.72 9.29 -3.34
CA LEU A 115 5.80 10.34 -3.79
C LEU A 115 4.94 9.91 -4.99
N LEU A 116 5.22 8.76 -5.60
CA LEU A 116 4.42 8.23 -6.68
C LEU A 116 2.99 7.93 -6.21
N PRO A 117 1.96 8.23 -7.01
CA PRO A 117 0.57 8.04 -6.61
C PRO A 117 0.16 6.58 -6.43
N TYR A 118 0.96 5.66 -6.96
CA TYR A 118 0.59 4.25 -7.03
C TYR A 118 0.86 3.49 -5.73
N ARG A 119 2.09 3.51 -5.20
CA ARG A 119 2.52 2.91 -3.91
C ARG A 119 1.70 1.69 -3.48
N GLU A 120 1.61 0.72 -4.39
CA GLU A 120 0.67 -0.41 -4.30
C GLU A 120 0.90 -1.27 -3.06
N ALA A 121 2.15 -1.33 -2.54
CA ALA A 121 2.47 -2.03 -1.29
C ALA A 121 1.69 -1.50 -0.06
N ALA A 122 1.18 -0.28 -0.13
CA ALA A 122 0.35 0.27 0.94
C ALA A 122 -1.01 -0.41 1.08
N LEU A 123 -1.57 -0.97 -0.02
CA LEU A 123 -2.94 -1.52 -0.02
C LEU A 123 -3.10 -2.68 0.97
N PRO A 124 -2.31 -3.77 0.91
CA PRO A 124 -2.41 -4.87 1.86
C PRO A 124 -2.14 -4.43 3.31
N LEU A 125 -1.17 -3.52 3.50
CA LEU A 125 -0.80 -3.03 4.83
C LEU A 125 -1.90 -2.15 5.45
N LEU A 126 -2.58 -1.33 4.64
CA LEU A 126 -3.73 -0.55 5.08
C LEU A 126 -4.93 -1.45 5.44
N ILE A 127 -5.20 -2.48 4.61
CA ILE A 127 -6.28 -3.44 4.84
C ILE A 127 -6.05 -4.26 6.11
N ALA A 128 -4.80 -4.67 6.37
CA ALA A 128 -4.43 -5.46 7.54
C ALA A 128 -4.28 -4.61 8.82
N ASP A 129 -4.60 -3.32 8.79
CA ASP A 129 -4.37 -2.40 9.92
C ASP A 129 -2.96 -2.56 10.49
N ALA A 130 -1.96 -2.59 9.60
CA ALA A 130 -0.56 -2.78 9.95
C ALA A 130 -0.10 -1.75 10.99
N SER A 131 0.80 -2.18 11.90
CA SER A 131 1.56 -1.26 12.74
C SER A 131 2.87 -0.88 12.06
N VAL A 132 3.37 0.30 12.36
CA VAL A 132 4.64 0.83 11.86
C VAL A 132 5.53 1.15 13.04
N LEU A 133 6.70 0.52 13.09
CA LEU A 133 7.77 0.87 14.04
C LEU A 133 8.66 1.94 13.42
N THR A 134 8.84 3.03 14.15
CA THR A 134 9.69 4.14 13.74
C THR A 134 10.65 4.54 14.85
N LEU A 135 11.75 5.21 14.49
CA LEU A 135 12.64 5.87 15.42
C LEU A 135 12.71 7.36 15.05
N ALA A 136 12.27 8.23 15.96
CA ALA A 136 12.29 9.68 15.77
C ALA A 136 13.46 10.32 16.53
N PRO A 137 14.08 11.40 16.01
CA PRO A 137 15.01 12.20 16.79
C PRO A 137 14.35 12.70 18.08
N GLY A 138 15.08 12.64 19.19
CA GLY A 138 14.66 13.30 20.41
C GLY A 138 14.72 14.83 20.26
N GLN A 139 14.03 15.57 21.14
CA GLN A 139 14.14 17.03 21.21
C GLN A 139 15.44 17.41 21.95
N ASP A 140 16.03 18.55 21.57
CA ASP A 140 17.14 19.17 22.29
C ASP A 140 18.25 18.20 22.75
N GLU A 141 18.81 17.40 21.84
CA GLU A 141 19.85 16.38 22.11
C GLU A 141 19.40 15.17 22.95
N ALA A 142 18.09 15.08 23.29
CA ALA A 142 17.57 13.88 23.92
C ALA A 142 17.74 12.64 23.01
N PRO A 143 17.86 11.44 23.60
CA PRO A 143 18.00 10.21 22.82
C PRO A 143 16.81 10.01 21.86
N PRO A 144 17.03 9.31 20.73
CA PRO A 144 15.95 8.98 19.81
C PRO A 144 14.82 8.17 20.49
N VAL A 145 13.59 8.39 20.04
CA VAL A 145 12.39 7.78 20.62
C VAL A 145 11.76 6.80 19.66
N ARG A 146 11.62 5.54 20.08
CA ARG A 146 10.88 4.51 19.33
C ARG A 146 9.39 4.77 19.46
N ARG A 147 8.66 4.63 18.32
CA ARG A 147 7.21 4.78 18.26
C ARG A 147 6.62 3.65 17.45
N GLU A 148 5.59 3.04 18.00
CA GLU A 148 4.75 2.10 17.25
C GLU A 148 3.36 2.73 17.09
N ARG A 149 2.88 2.81 15.84
CA ARG A 149 1.59 3.44 15.50
C ARG A 149 0.91 2.61 14.42
N LYS A 150 -0.42 2.67 14.37
CA LYS A 150 -1.14 2.09 13.23
C LYS A 150 -0.81 2.85 11.95
N LEU A 151 -0.58 2.11 10.85
CA LEU A 151 -0.29 2.73 9.56
C LEU A 151 -1.39 3.74 9.17
N ARG A 152 -2.65 3.41 9.42
CA ARG A 152 -3.79 4.30 9.11
C ARG A 152 -3.76 5.63 9.87
N GLU A 153 -3.16 5.68 11.05
CA GLU A 153 -3.04 6.92 11.84
C GLU A 153 -1.99 7.87 11.27
N ILE A 154 -1.00 7.33 10.60
CA ILE A 154 0.13 8.09 10.04
C ILE A 154 0.17 8.10 8.51
N PHE A 155 -0.85 7.59 7.86
CA PHE A 155 -0.98 7.59 6.40
C PHE A 155 -2.13 8.51 5.96
N ASP A 156 -1.82 9.80 5.85
CA ASP A 156 -2.70 10.78 5.20
C ASP A 156 -2.15 11.09 3.81
N ARG A 157 -2.66 10.39 2.79
CA ARG A 157 -2.18 10.47 1.40
C ARG A 157 -0.71 10.06 1.22
N ARG A 158 0.09 10.14 2.25
CA ARG A 158 1.49 9.71 2.38
C ARG A 158 1.79 9.41 3.84
N LEU A 159 2.95 8.81 4.11
CA LEU A 159 3.42 8.70 5.49
C LEU A 159 3.68 10.10 6.06
N VAL A 160 3.01 10.41 7.17
CA VAL A 160 3.19 11.65 7.95
C VAL A 160 4.15 11.33 9.09
N LEU A 161 5.42 11.66 8.87
CA LEU A 161 6.52 11.42 9.79
C LEU A 161 7.09 12.76 10.27
N ALA A 162 7.61 12.78 11.50
CA ALA A 162 8.38 13.92 11.99
C ALA A 162 9.67 14.08 11.17
N PRO A 163 10.27 15.30 11.10
CA PRO A 163 11.56 15.48 10.47
C PRO A 163 12.61 14.52 11.05
N GLY A 164 13.29 13.78 10.19
CA GLY A 164 14.30 12.79 10.59
C GLY A 164 13.76 11.49 11.19
N GLU A 165 12.46 11.30 11.26
CA GLU A 165 11.88 10.04 11.72
C GLU A 165 12.12 8.93 10.69
N LEU A 166 12.78 7.85 11.14
CA LEU A 166 13.14 6.67 10.33
C LEU A 166 12.10 5.57 10.50
N VAL A 167 11.58 5.06 9.39
CA VAL A 167 10.74 3.85 9.40
C VAL A 167 11.65 2.62 9.48
N LEU A 168 11.43 1.78 10.49
CA LEU A 168 12.19 0.55 10.71
C LEU A 168 11.49 -0.68 10.15
N SER A 169 10.22 -0.89 10.53
CA SER A 169 9.48 -2.07 10.09
C SER A 169 7.96 -1.85 10.08
N PHE A 170 7.28 -2.75 9.41
CA PHE A 170 5.83 -2.91 9.42
C PHE A 170 5.49 -4.24 10.07
N SER A 171 4.38 -4.32 10.78
CA SER A 171 3.89 -5.59 11.28
C SER A 171 2.40 -5.75 10.97
N VAL A 172 2.00 -6.96 10.56
CA VAL A 172 0.61 -7.32 10.27
C VAL A 172 0.18 -8.45 11.20
N PRO A 173 -1.10 -8.53 11.59
CA PRO A 173 -1.62 -9.65 12.36
C PRO A 173 -1.45 -10.96 11.56
N ILE A 174 -1.17 -12.07 12.25
CA ILE A 174 -0.96 -13.36 11.59
C ILE A 174 -2.23 -13.88 10.91
N ASP A 175 -3.40 -13.62 11.50
CA ASP A 175 -4.69 -14.01 10.93
C ASP A 175 -4.95 -13.39 9.56
N ALA A 176 -4.31 -12.26 9.24
CA ALA A 176 -4.39 -11.65 7.91
C ALA A 176 -3.85 -12.54 6.78
N THR A 177 -3.05 -13.55 7.10
CA THR A 177 -2.52 -14.52 6.13
C THR A 177 -3.57 -15.53 5.66
N GLU A 178 -4.62 -15.73 6.46
CA GLU A 178 -5.68 -16.71 6.22
C GLU A 178 -6.93 -16.08 5.61
N TRP A 179 -6.99 -14.75 5.49
CA TRP A 179 -8.15 -14.08 4.92
C TRP A 179 -8.34 -14.46 3.45
N HIS A 180 -9.58 -14.64 3.05
CA HIS A 180 -9.93 -14.69 1.64
C HIS A 180 -9.70 -13.32 1.02
N TRP A 181 -9.00 -13.28 -0.11
CA TRP A 181 -8.63 -12.02 -0.74
C TRP A 181 -8.77 -12.06 -2.27
N SER A 182 -8.97 -10.89 -2.84
CA SER A 182 -8.89 -10.64 -4.27
C SER A 182 -7.99 -9.45 -4.55
N HIS A 183 -7.18 -9.56 -5.59
CA HIS A 183 -6.33 -8.48 -6.08
C HIS A 183 -6.50 -8.32 -7.58
N GLN A 184 -6.92 -7.14 -7.99
CA GLN A 184 -7.07 -6.81 -9.41
C GLN A 184 -6.16 -5.64 -9.77
N ARG A 185 -5.43 -5.76 -10.88
CA ARG A 185 -4.52 -4.74 -11.38
C ARG A 185 -4.74 -4.51 -12.87
N LYS A 186 -5.16 -3.30 -13.22
CA LYS A 186 -5.41 -2.89 -14.62
C LYS A 186 -4.39 -1.82 -15.02
N THR A 187 -3.68 -2.08 -16.09
CA THR A 187 -2.65 -1.21 -16.67
C THR A 187 -3.07 -0.76 -18.07
N ARG A 188 -2.33 0.19 -18.66
CA ARG A 188 -2.64 0.68 -20.01
C ARG A 188 -2.01 -0.17 -21.10
N THR A 189 -0.76 -0.58 -20.94
CA THR A 189 0.03 -1.17 -22.04
C THR A 189 0.48 -2.59 -21.77
N GLY A 190 0.61 -3.04 -20.52
CA GLY A 190 1.07 -4.38 -20.21
C GLY A 190 1.40 -4.59 -18.74
N PRO A 191 1.87 -5.77 -18.34
CA PRO A 191 2.12 -6.09 -16.93
C PRO A 191 3.12 -5.16 -16.25
N VAL A 192 4.17 -4.77 -16.98
CA VAL A 192 5.22 -3.86 -16.52
C VAL A 192 4.86 -2.43 -16.90
N ASP A 193 3.80 -1.90 -16.28
CA ASP A 193 3.35 -0.52 -16.45
C ASP A 193 2.74 -0.02 -15.14
N TYR A 194 2.66 1.30 -14.98
CA TYR A 194 1.93 1.88 -13.85
C TYR A 194 0.44 1.55 -13.94
N PRO A 195 -0.22 1.19 -12.82
CA PRO A 195 -1.63 0.84 -12.87
C PRO A 195 -2.50 2.06 -13.19
N LEU A 196 -3.57 1.82 -13.92
CA LEU A 196 -4.69 2.76 -13.99
C LEU A 196 -5.53 2.65 -12.72
N VAL A 197 -5.82 1.41 -12.33
CA VAL A 197 -6.48 1.04 -11.09
C VAL A 197 -5.85 -0.25 -10.58
N THR A 198 -5.53 -0.30 -9.30
CA THR A 198 -5.17 -1.52 -8.58
C THR A 198 -6.00 -1.59 -7.31
N THR A 199 -6.59 -2.74 -7.04
CA THR A 199 -7.45 -2.96 -5.88
C THR A 199 -6.97 -4.14 -5.07
N ALA A 200 -7.17 -4.07 -3.77
CA ALA A 200 -7.08 -5.18 -2.86
C ALA A 200 -8.37 -5.25 -2.05
N LEU A 201 -8.96 -6.42 -1.97
CA LEU A 201 -10.17 -6.73 -1.22
C LEU A 201 -9.89 -7.93 -0.33
N VAL A 202 -10.42 -7.93 0.89
CA VAL A 202 -10.37 -9.09 1.77
C VAL A 202 -11.69 -9.30 2.47
N ARG A 203 -11.97 -10.56 2.78
CA ARG A 203 -13.00 -10.96 3.74
C ARG A 203 -12.31 -11.35 5.06
N ALA A 204 -12.42 -10.49 6.07
CA ALA A 204 -11.89 -10.69 7.41
C ALA A 204 -13.08 -11.01 8.36
N GLY A 205 -13.37 -12.29 8.55
CA GLY A 205 -14.63 -12.72 9.17
C GLY A 205 -15.85 -12.27 8.37
N ASP A 206 -16.73 -11.49 9.00
CA ASP A 206 -17.93 -10.95 8.35
C ASP A 206 -17.70 -9.58 7.70
N GLN A 207 -16.50 -9.04 7.81
CA GLN A 207 -16.18 -7.72 7.26
C GLN A 207 -15.49 -7.81 5.91
N ILE A 208 -15.89 -6.96 4.99
CA ILE A 208 -15.17 -6.72 3.74
C ILE A 208 -14.34 -5.46 3.92
N ARG A 209 -13.04 -5.54 3.61
CA ARG A 209 -12.13 -4.40 3.63
C ARG A 209 -11.56 -4.17 2.25
N PHE A 210 -11.49 -2.92 1.84
CA PHE A 210 -11.12 -2.52 0.49
C PHE A 210 -10.07 -1.40 0.48
N ALA A 211 -9.08 -1.54 -0.37
CA ALA A 211 -8.14 -0.45 -0.67
C ALA A 211 -7.86 -0.36 -2.17
N VAL A 212 -7.60 0.84 -2.65
CA VAL A 212 -7.37 1.13 -4.07
C VAL A 212 -6.19 2.08 -4.27
N ALA A 213 -5.41 1.84 -5.31
CA ALA A 213 -4.41 2.78 -5.82
C ALA A 213 -4.65 3.09 -7.30
N GLY A 214 -4.11 4.21 -7.78
CA GLY A 214 -4.30 4.68 -9.15
C GLY A 214 -5.63 5.40 -9.40
N ALA A 215 -6.68 5.08 -8.66
CA ALA A 215 -7.97 5.79 -8.71
C ALA A 215 -7.89 7.21 -8.12
N HIS A 216 -7.06 7.38 -7.10
CA HIS A 216 -6.74 8.66 -6.47
C HIS A 216 -5.25 9.02 -6.68
N PRO A 217 -4.81 10.26 -6.37
CA PRO A 217 -3.40 10.61 -6.38
C PRO A 217 -2.55 9.91 -5.31
N TYR A 218 -3.16 9.04 -4.51
CA TYR A 218 -2.56 8.28 -3.41
C TYR A 218 -3.33 6.97 -3.17
N PRO A 219 -2.74 5.96 -2.51
CA PRO A 219 -3.47 4.80 -2.03
C PRO A 219 -4.57 5.21 -1.06
N PHE A 220 -5.74 4.63 -1.21
CA PHE A 220 -6.95 5.02 -0.49
C PHE A 220 -7.64 3.82 0.15
N ARG A 221 -8.07 3.97 1.40
CA ARG A 221 -9.01 3.11 2.13
C ARG A 221 -9.89 3.98 3.01
N ALA A 222 -11.18 3.69 3.09
CA ALA A 222 -12.12 4.40 3.95
C ALA A 222 -13.12 3.43 4.59
N ASP A 223 -13.40 3.64 5.88
CA ASP A 223 -14.29 2.77 6.66
C ASP A 223 -15.73 2.79 6.11
N VAL A 224 -16.18 3.92 5.55
CA VAL A 224 -17.49 4.01 4.91
C VAL A 224 -17.60 3.09 3.69
N VAL A 225 -16.52 2.92 2.93
CA VAL A 225 -16.48 2.00 1.78
C VAL A 225 -16.48 0.55 2.26
N ASP A 226 -15.70 0.25 3.29
CA ASP A 226 -15.65 -1.08 3.92
C ASP A 226 -17.05 -1.48 4.45
N ALA A 227 -17.76 -0.55 5.12
CA ALA A 227 -19.11 -0.77 5.63
C ALA A 227 -20.12 -1.06 4.51
N LEU A 228 -20.15 -0.23 3.46
CA LEU A 228 -21.04 -0.43 2.31
C LEU A 228 -20.78 -1.75 1.59
N LEU A 229 -19.52 -2.14 1.45
CA LEU A 229 -19.13 -3.42 0.85
C LEU A 229 -19.56 -4.61 1.72
N THR A 230 -19.43 -4.49 3.04
CA THR A 230 -19.86 -5.49 4.00
C THR A 230 -21.35 -5.70 3.95
N GLU A 231 -22.15 -4.62 3.98
CA GLU A 231 -23.60 -4.66 3.85
C GLU A 231 -24.05 -5.27 2.51
N TRP A 232 -23.41 -4.85 1.42
CA TRP A 232 -23.70 -5.36 0.09
C TRP A 232 -23.41 -6.87 -0.02
N PHE A 233 -22.30 -7.33 0.58
CA PHE A 233 -21.91 -8.73 0.57
C PHE A 233 -22.86 -9.60 1.41
N ALA A 234 -23.25 -9.13 2.60
CA ALA A 234 -24.18 -9.81 3.49
C ALA A 234 -25.59 -9.97 2.85
N ALA A 235 -26.06 -8.93 2.14
CA ALA A 235 -27.37 -8.97 1.46
C ALA A 235 -27.43 -10.06 0.37
N ARG A 236 -26.32 -10.34 -0.33
CA ARG A 236 -26.27 -11.39 -1.37
C ARG A 236 -26.23 -12.81 -0.79
N GLY A 237 -25.53 -13.01 0.33
CA GLY A 237 -25.49 -14.31 1.02
C GLY A 237 -26.86 -14.77 1.52
N SER A 238 -27.76 -13.83 1.81
CA SER A 238 -29.15 -14.16 2.22
C SER A 238 -30.08 -14.50 1.04
N GLU A 239 -29.74 -14.14 -0.20
CA GLU A 239 -30.53 -14.48 -1.41
C GLU A 239 -30.25 -15.89 -1.94
N GLU A 240 -29.05 -16.44 -1.70
CA GLU A 240 -28.67 -17.80 -2.14
C GLU A 240 -29.30 -18.93 -1.31
N GLU A 241 -29.81 -18.64 -0.10
CA GLU A 241 -30.54 -19.64 0.73
C GLU A 241 -32.02 -19.86 0.30
N ILE A 242 -32.54 -19.07 -0.65
CA ILE A 242 -33.92 -19.20 -1.11
C ILE A 242 -33.97 -19.88 -2.48
N SER A 243 -34.02 -21.23 -2.46
CA SER A 243 -34.48 -22.18 -3.50
C SER A 243 -33.98 -22.03 -4.94
N PRO A 244 -33.67 -23.15 -5.64
CA PRO A 244 -33.30 -23.10 -7.05
C PRO A 244 -34.48 -22.55 -7.88
N PRO A 245 -34.25 -21.64 -8.85
CA PRO A 245 -35.29 -21.14 -9.71
C PRO A 245 -35.82 -22.27 -10.60
N SER A 246 -37.09 -22.58 -10.48
CA SER A 246 -37.82 -23.36 -11.51
C SER A 246 -37.70 -22.61 -12.83
N ALA A 247 -37.18 -23.29 -13.85
CA ALA A 247 -37.09 -22.78 -15.21
C ALA A 247 -38.53 -22.46 -15.73
N THR A 248 -38.90 -21.21 -15.71
CA THR A 248 -39.88 -20.54 -16.56
C THR A 248 -40.32 -19.23 -15.91
N GLN A 249 -39.70 -18.12 -16.27
CA GLN A 249 -40.33 -16.81 -16.44
C GLN A 249 -39.27 -15.77 -16.84
N SER A 250 -39.18 -15.51 -18.13
CA SER A 250 -38.52 -14.34 -18.69
C SER A 250 -39.45 -13.13 -18.52
N GLY A 251 -39.22 -12.33 -17.48
CA GLY A 251 -39.85 -11.03 -17.26
C GLY A 251 -38.78 -9.94 -17.03
N PRO A 252 -39.09 -8.64 -17.30
CA PRO A 252 -38.10 -7.55 -17.25
C PRO A 252 -37.63 -7.12 -15.84
N ASP A 253 -38.02 -7.83 -14.78
CA ASP A 253 -37.60 -7.57 -13.40
C ASP A 253 -36.49 -8.57 -12.96
N SER A 254 -35.32 -8.39 -13.55
CA SER A 254 -34.11 -9.17 -13.14
C SER A 254 -33.52 -8.63 -11.83
N PRO A 255 -32.99 -9.51 -10.93
CA PRO A 255 -32.34 -9.14 -9.65
C PRO A 255 -31.12 -8.20 -9.79
N THR A 256 -30.80 -7.81 -11.00
CA THR A 256 -29.69 -6.92 -11.38
C THR A 256 -29.87 -5.45 -10.97
N ALA A 257 -31.08 -4.99 -10.58
CA ALA A 257 -31.30 -3.58 -10.24
C ALA A 257 -30.83 -3.22 -8.82
N GLN A 258 -31.06 -4.10 -7.84
CA GLN A 258 -30.59 -3.88 -6.46
C GLN A 258 -29.06 -3.96 -6.35
N GLY A 259 -28.41 -4.85 -7.09
CA GLY A 259 -26.96 -4.93 -7.15
C GLY A 259 -26.28 -3.71 -7.82
N ARG A 260 -26.96 -3.02 -8.75
CA ARG A 260 -26.44 -1.80 -9.38
C ARG A 260 -26.47 -0.61 -8.43
N GLY A 261 -27.56 -0.39 -7.69
CA GLY A 261 -27.67 0.71 -6.73
C GLY A 261 -26.63 0.63 -5.61
N GLY A 262 -26.31 -0.57 -5.12
CA GLY A 262 -25.30 -0.77 -4.11
C GLY A 262 -23.87 -0.43 -4.59
N LEU A 263 -23.50 -0.86 -5.81
CA LEU A 263 -22.19 -0.55 -6.38
C LEU A 263 -22.03 0.95 -6.71
N GLU A 264 -23.08 1.62 -7.14
CA GLU A 264 -23.08 3.07 -7.36
C GLU A 264 -22.85 3.84 -6.06
N ALA A 265 -23.45 3.41 -4.95
CA ALA A 265 -23.23 4.01 -3.63
C ALA A 265 -21.78 3.83 -3.17
N ILE A 266 -21.18 2.65 -3.38
CA ILE A 266 -19.77 2.36 -3.08
C ILE A 266 -18.85 3.30 -3.89
N LEU A 267 -19.12 3.47 -5.19
CA LEU A 267 -18.34 4.37 -6.04
C LEU A 267 -18.50 5.84 -5.63
N ALA A 268 -19.70 6.26 -5.26
CA ALA A 268 -19.93 7.60 -4.75
C ALA A 268 -19.16 7.86 -3.43
N ALA A 269 -19.08 6.86 -2.54
CA ALA A 269 -18.35 6.93 -1.30
C ALA A 269 -16.82 7.02 -1.49
N LEU A 270 -16.30 6.55 -2.62
CA LEU A 270 -14.90 6.75 -2.98
C LEU A 270 -14.57 8.21 -3.30
N GLY A 271 -15.59 9.05 -3.58
CA GLY A 271 -15.39 10.45 -3.94
C GLY A 271 -14.80 10.65 -5.34
N PRO A 272 -14.30 11.85 -5.66
CA PRO A 272 -13.86 12.19 -7.01
C PRO A 272 -12.59 11.41 -7.39
N LEU A 273 -12.67 10.68 -8.51
CA LEU A 273 -11.54 9.92 -9.03
C LEU A 273 -10.59 10.83 -9.84
N ARG A 274 -9.34 10.41 -9.92
CA ARG A 274 -8.28 11.10 -10.64
C ARG A 274 -8.45 10.96 -12.16
N GLY A 275 -8.36 12.09 -12.88
CA GLY A 275 -8.08 12.14 -14.32
C GLY A 275 -6.64 12.59 -14.58
N ASP A 276 -5.96 11.97 -15.55
CA ASP A 276 -4.61 12.34 -15.98
C ASP A 276 -4.37 11.95 -17.45
N ALA A 277 -3.15 12.18 -17.96
CA ALA A 277 -2.76 11.81 -19.33
C ALA A 277 -2.83 10.30 -19.63
N ARG A 278 -2.99 9.45 -18.61
CA ARG A 278 -3.06 8.00 -18.74
C ARG A 278 -4.49 7.50 -18.89
N ALA A 279 -5.44 8.11 -18.18
CA ALA A 279 -6.87 7.78 -18.23
C ALA A 279 -7.72 8.91 -17.65
N SER A 280 -8.93 9.09 -18.19
CA SER A 280 -9.93 9.98 -17.60
C SER A 280 -10.48 9.42 -16.28
N ALA A 281 -11.12 10.29 -15.48
CA ALA A 281 -11.82 9.87 -14.25
C ALA A 281 -12.95 8.90 -14.53
N GLU A 282 -13.73 9.16 -15.60
CA GLU A 282 -14.83 8.29 -16.05
C GLU A 282 -14.35 6.90 -16.42
N TYR A 283 -13.24 6.80 -17.19
CA TYR A 283 -12.66 5.52 -17.55
C TYR A 283 -12.18 4.74 -16.31
N ARG A 284 -11.56 5.42 -15.34
CA ARG A 284 -11.18 4.79 -14.06
C ARG A 284 -12.41 4.34 -13.26
N SER A 285 -13.51 5.08 -13.31
CA SER A 285 -14.78 4.69 -12.67
C SER A 285 -15.32 3.39 -13.27
N HIS A 286 -15.37 3.28 -14.60
CA HIS A 286 -15.78 2.04 -15.27
C HIS A 286 -14.85 0.86 -14.96
N LEU A 287 -13.54 1.07 -14.97
CA LEU A 287 -12.59 0.04 -14.58
C LEU A 287 -12.81 -0.42 -13.14
N LEU A 288 -13.04 0.53 -12.23
CA LEU A 288 -13.24 0.25 -10.82
C LEU A 288 -14.52 -0.53 -10.57
N GLN A 289 -15.62 -0.17 -11.26
CA GLN A 289 -16.86 -0.96 -11.25
C GLN A 289 -16.62 -2.41 -11.68
N HIS A 290 -15.87 -2.58 -12.78
CA HIS A 290 -15.56 -3.91 -13.30
C HIS A 290 -14.72 -4.72 -12.30
N VAL A 291 -13.62 -4.16 -11.80
CA VAL A 291 -12.72 -4.88 -10.90
C VAL A 291 -13.37 -5.16 -9.54
N LEU A 292 -14.22 -4.27 -9.02
CA LEU A 292 -14.98 -4.53 -7.80
C LEU A 292 -15.94 -5.70 -7.96
N ARG A 293 -16.66 -5.77 -9.09
CA ARG A 293 -17.56 -6.89 -9.38
C ARG A 293 -16.79 -8.21 -9.41
N VAL A 294 -15.70 -8.28 -10.17
CA VAL A 294 -14.85 -9.47 -10.25
C VAL A 294 -14.33 -9.85 -8.86
N SER A 295 -13.82 -8.88 -8.10
CA SER A 295 -13.27 -9.15 -6.76
C SER A 295 -14.33 -9.67 -5.78
N LEU A 296 -15.56 -9.16 -5.85
CA LEU A 296 -16.64 -9.62 -4.99
C LEU A 296 -17.15 -11.01 -5.37
N GLU A 297 -17.12 -11.35 -6.67
CA GLU A 297 -17.39 -12.72 -7.15
C GLU A 297 -16.32 -13.72 -6.71
N GLU A 298 -15.05 -13.32 -6.65
CA GLU A 298 -13.94 -14.14 -6.16
C GLU A 298 -13.98 -14.38 -4.63
N LEU A 299 -14.66 -13.51 -3.86
CA LEU A 299 -14.79 -13.63 -2.40
C LEU A 299 -16.08 -14.33 -1.95
N ALA A 300 -17.06 -14.50 -2.84
CA ALA A 300 -18.32 -15.20 -2.55
C ALA A 300 -18.09 -16.71 -2.51
#